data_379b962feaa4ec07408f450bbe600275
#
_entry.id   379b962feaa4ec07408f450bbe600275
#
_cell.length_a   1.000
_cell.length_b   1.000
_cell.length_c   1.000
_cell.angle_alpha   90.00
_cell.angle_beta   90.00
_cell.angle_gamma   90.00
#
_symmetry.space_group_name_H-M   'P 1'
#
loop_
_entity.id
_entity.type
_entity.pdbx_description
1 polymer ?
#
loop_
_entity_poly.entity_id
_entity_poly.type
_entity_poly.pdbx_seq_one_letter_code
_entity_poly.pdbx_strand_id
1 'polypeptide(L)'
;GFGNVDPTACHGSAHPKKLGEDGVGFVVKEGEGEEETEISVEEVAVRHLKRLRQSAADYLGREVGSAVLTVPSDFTEEQKSAVSKAASKAGLEIIQTIHEPVAALLAHDAKLLQSGEGDESKHDKIVLVADLGGIRSDIAVIASRGGIYTTLATAHDYELGGSTLDKVLIEYAAKEFFKKNKSAGDPRENARSVAKLTLEAEAVRKALSIGQNASFSIESLIDGRDFTLAVPRTRYELLANKVFASFTRFIEAAVQKAELDILDIDTILLTGGTSHTPKIAANLQSHFPSTTTIIAPSNSPTATNPSELAVRGAAIQASLISEFEKEDIESSTEAVVTVTPHTHHPIGIVLGNDNFAVIVPADTPVPARRTAQIPVPAGGDVLIRLAEGMREIKVTKAEKAATNGIKDADDSDEDSDEEDEEVRERVFKSKKVLAEAGIKGVKKGGKVEVQVNVQADLSVSLVCREVGGKGGVRGTIEKAQGMNGSAK
;
A
#
# COMPACT_ATOMS: atom_id res chain seq x y z
N GLY A 1 1.90 23.62 -2.33
CA GLY A 1 0.57 24.19 -2.38
C GLY A 1 -0.17 23.79 -3.64
N PHE A 2 -1.43 24.05 -3.72
CA PHE A 2 -2.23 23.91 -4.95
C PHE A 2 -1.65 24.68 -6.17
N GLY A 3 -0.60 25.45 -5.98
CA GLY A 3 -0.01 26.36 -6.96
C GLY A 3 1.12 25.84 -7.85
N ASN A 4 1.61 24.60 -7.64
CA ASN A 4 2.76 24.09 -8.42
C ASN A 4 2.36 22.95 -9.37
N VAL A 5 1.25 23.09 -10.06
CA VAL A 5 0.87 22.13 -11.11
C VAL A 5 1.41 22.67 -12.44
N ASP A 6 2.23 21.85 -13.12
CA ASP A 6 2.57 22.10 -14.51
C ASP A 6 1.29 22.03 -15.36
N PRO A 7 0.87 23.12 -16.02
CA PRO A 7 -0.33 23.14 -16.85
C PRO A 7 -0.30 22.10 -17.97
N THR A 8 0.88 21.66 -18.40
CA THR A 8 1.06 20.65 -19.45
C THR A 8 0.79 19.23 -18.96
N ALA A 9 0.84 18.98 -17.65
CA ALA A 9 0.56 17.69 -17.02
C ALA A 9 -0.93 17.45 -16.74
N CYS A 10 -1.79 18.44 -16.99
CA CYS A 10 -3.22 18.34 -16.71
C CYS A 10 -3.98 17.58 -17.79
N HIS A 11 -5.07 16.93 -17.39
CA HIS A 11 -5.99 16.27 -18.31
C HIS A 11 -6.45 17.22 -19.42
N GLY A 12 -6.52 16.73 -20.66
CA GLY A 12 -6.76 17.55 -21.85
C GLY A 12 -8.09 18.34 -21.91
N SER A 13 -8.99 18.15 -20.92
CA SER A 13 -10.22 18.95 -20.76
C SER A 13 -10.09 20.07 -19.73
N ALA A 14 -9.00 20.13 -18.97
CA ALA A 14 -8.76 21.14 -17.96
C ALA A 14 -7.54 21.98 -18.35
N HIS A 15 -7.73 23.26 -18.51
CA HIS A 15 -6.66 24.20 -18.86
C HIS A 15 -6.43 25.15 -17.68
N PRO A 16 -5.67 24.72 -16.63
CA PRO A 16 -5.37 25.60 -15.52
C PRO A 16 -4.52 26.76 -15.98
N LYS A 17 -4.77 27.93 -15.42
CA LYS A 17 -4.00 29.16 -15.61
C LYS A 17 -3.38 29.59 -14.29
N LYS A 18 -2.22 30.24 -14.36
CA LYS A 18 -1.63 30.90 -13.21
C LYS A 18 -2.46 32.14 -12.86
N LEU A 19 -2.96 32.23 -11.63
CA LEU A 19 -3.68 33.36 -11.08
C LEU A 19 -2.79 34.08 -10.07
N GLY A 20 -2.33 35.30 -10.42
CA GLY A 20 -1.42 36.06 -9.57
C GLY A 20 -0.04 35.40 -9.43
N GLU A 21 0.67 35.66 -8.29
CA GLU A 21 2.02 35.16 -8.06
C GLU A 21 2.05 33.68 -7.65
N ASP A 22 1.09 33.21 -6.83
CA ASP A 22 1.10 31.87 -6.22
C ASP A 22 -0.19 31.05 -6.43
N GLY A 23 -1.14 31.55 -7.22
CA GLY A 23 -2.44 30.91 -7.43
C GLY A 23 -2.53 30.12 -8.74
N VAL A 24 -3.29 29.05 -8.74
CA VAL A 24 -3.74 28.34 -9.93
C VAL A 24 -5.28 28.35 -9.97
N GLY A 25 -5.85 28.53 -11.15
CA GLY A 25 -7.29 28.51 -11.34
C GLY A 25 -7.66 28.16 -12.76
N PHE A 26 -8.93 28.28 -13.04
CA PHE A 26 -9.53 27.95 -14.33
C PHE A 26 -10.32 29.15 -14.84
N VAL A 27 -10.33 29.36 -16.15
CA VAL A 27 -11.23 30.31 -16.79
C VAL A 27 -12.46 29.55 -17.24
N VAL A 28 -13.61 29.98 -16.78
CA VAL A 28 -14.91 29.36 -17.04
C VAL A 28 -15.82 30.36 -17.72
N LYS A 29 -16.59 29.90 -18.74
CA LYS A 29 -17.69 30.62 -19.35
C LYS A 29 -19.00 29.95 -18.90
N GLU A 30 -19.88 30.69 -18.22
CA GLU A 30 -21.14 30.13 -17.72
C GLU A 30 -22.26 30.08 -18.77
N GLY A 31 -22.04 30.69 -19.97
CA GLY A 31 -23.01 30.67 -21.09
C GLY A 31 -22.41 31.21 -22.41
N GLU A 32 -23.16 31.05 -23.52
CA GLU A 32 -22.81 31.64 -24.80
C GLU A 32 -23.01 33.17 -24.73
N GLY A 33 -21.87 33.89 -24.72
CA GLY A 33 -21.84 35.37 -24.69
C GLY A 33 -21.63 35.97 -23.29
N GLU A 34 -21.39 35.18 -22.25
CA GLU A 34 -21.03 35.67 -20.93
C GLU A 34 -19.53 35.95 -20.79
N GLU A 35 -19.17 36.85 -19.87
CA GLU A 35 -17.79 37.21 -19.57
C GLU A 35 -17.03 35.98 -18.97
N GLU A 36 -15.76 35.86 -19.30
CA GLU A 36 -14.88 34.86 -18.73
C GLU A 36 -14.67 35.15 -17.24
N THR A 37 -14.99 34.19 -16.38
CA THR A 37 -14.78 34.27 -14.94
C THR A 37 -13.61 33.40 -14.53
N GLU A 38 -12.71 33.94 -13.73
CA GLU A 38 -11.59 33.18 -13.15
C GLU A 38 -12.01 32.52 -11.84
N ILE A 39 -11.86 31.20 -11.75
CA ILE A 39 -12.19 30.42 -10.55
C ILE A 39 -10.90 29.77 -10.03
N SER A 40 -10.55 30.02 -8.77
CA SER A 40 -9.37 29.41 -8.14
C SER A 40 -9.57 27.92 -7.88
N VAL A 41 -8.45 27.15 -7.78
CA VAL A 41 -8.50 25.75 -7.35
C VAL A 41 -9.16 25.60 -5.97
N GLU A 42 -8.92 26.56 -5.06
CA GLU A 42 -9.58 26.57 -3.75
C GLU A 42 -11.08 26.66 -3.89
N GLU A 43 -11.60 27.57 -4.73
CA GLU A 43 -13.03 27.73 -4.98
C GLU A 43 -13.65 26.45 -5.57
N VAL A 44 -12.94 25.78 -6.49
CA VAL A 44 -13.36 24.48 -7.03
C VAL A 44 -13.47 23.44 -5.92
N ALA A 45 -12.47 23.39 -5.04
CA ALA A 45 -12.48 22.48 -3.89
C ALA A 45 -13.65 22.75 -2.94
N VAL A 46 -13.91 24.02 -2.62
CA VAL A 46 -15.05 24.44 -1.78
C VAL A 46 -16.38 24.00 -2.39
N ARG A 47 -16.59 24.26 -3.69
CA ARG A 47 -17.82 23.87 -4.39
C ARG A 47 -18.01 22.36 -4.41
N HIS A 48 -16.93 21.60 -4.63
CA HIS A 48 -16.96 20.15 -4.62
C HIS A 48 -17.31 19.59 -3.23
N LEU A 49 -16.63 20.04 -2.18
CA LEU A 49 -16.89 19.62 -0.81
C LEU A 49 -18.30 20.01 -0.35
N LYS A 50 -18.77 21.20 -0.73
CA LYS A 50 -20.16 21.62 -0.45
C LYS A 50 -21.17 20.69 -1.12
N ARG A 51 -20.91 20.27 -2.37
CA ARG A 51 -21.77 19.33 -3.09
C ARG A 51 -21.78 17.95 -2.44
N LEU A 52 -20.60 17.44 -2.02
CA LEU A 52 -20.51 16.17 -1.30
C LEU A 52 -21.26 16.21 0.03
N ARG A 53 -21.08 17.29 0.81
CA ARG A 53 -21.82 17.52 2.07
C ARG A 53 -23.33 17.49 1.84
N GLN A 54 -23.80 18.24 0.84
CA GLN A 54 -25.23 18.28 0.49
C GLN A 54 -25.75 16.90 0.09
N SER A 55 -25.03 16.17 -0.76
CA SER A 55 -25.42 14.82 -1.18
C SER A 55 -25.48 13.85 -0.01
N ALA A 56 -24.55 13.95 0.96
CA ALA A 56 -24.57 13.16 2.16
C ALA A 56 -25.76 13.51 3.07
N ALA A 57 -26.07 14.82 3.24
CA ALA A 57 -27.21 15.29 4.02
C ALA A 57 -28.55 14.84 3.40
N ASP A 58 -28.68 14.94 2.08
CA ASP A 58 -29.87 14.50 1.34
C ASP A 58 -30.09 12.98 1.52
N TYR A 59 -29.02 12.18 1.43
CA TYR A 59 -29.08 10.72 1.61
C TYR A 59 -29.43 10.32 3.05
N LEU A 60 -28.85 11.00 4.04
CA LEU A 60 -29.06 10.69 5.46
C LEU A 60 -30.33 11.31 6.04
N GLY A 61 -30.96 12.25 5.36
CA GLY A 61 -32.12 13.02 5.85
C GLY A 61 -31.77 13.91 7.06
N ARG A 62 -30.49 14.25 7.26
CA ARG A 62 -30.00 15.12 8.34
C ARG A 62 -28.76 15.90 7.93
N GLU A 63 -28.51 17.01 8.60
CA GLU A 63 -27.32 17.83 8.38
C GLU A 63 -26.04 17.05 8.71
N VAL A 64 -25.01 17.26 7.87
CA VAL A 64 -23.65 16.75 8.06
C VAL A 64 -22.75 17.93 8.33
N GLY A 65 -22.18 17.99 9.54
CA GLY A 65 -21.36 19.11 10.00
C GLY A 65 -19.87 18.79 10.12
N SER A 66 -19.49 17.52 10.28
CA SER A 66 -18.10 17.11 10.50
C SER A 66 -17.70 15.91 9.66
N ALA A 67 -16.39 15.75 9.42
CA ALA A 67 -15.84 14.66 8.64
C ALA A 67 -14.40 14.32 9.04
N VAL A 68 -13.99 13.07 8.80
CA VAL A 68 -12.59 12.67 8.70
C VAL A 68 -12.15 12.82 7.25
N LEU A 69 -11.00 13.44 7.04
CA LEU A 69 -10.45 13.70 5.71
C LEU A 69 -9.27 12.77 5.44
N THR A 70 -9.29 12.08 4.30
CA THR A 70 -8.10 11.37 3.82
C THR A 70 -7.25 12.27 2.93
N VAL A 71 -5.94 12.13 3.06
CA VAL A 71 -4.97 12.87 2.25
C VAL A 71 -3.85 11.94 1.81
N PRO A 72 -3.23 12.20 0.65
CA PRO A 72 -2.02 11.53 0.23
C PRO A 72 -0.90 11.65 1.27
N SER A 73 -0.04 10.65 1.34
CA SER A 73 1.04 10.60 2.35
C SER A 73 2.12 11.67 2.16
N ASP A 74 2.21 12.25 0.96
CA ASP A 74 3.18 13.29 0.59
C ASP A 74 2.67 14.72 0.77
N PHE A 75 1.42 14.91 1.23
CA PHE A 75 0.88 16.24 1.48
C PHE A 75 1.67 16.96 2.57
N THR A 76 2.11 18.19 2.25
CA THR A 76 2.70 19.10 3.23
C THR A 76 1.64 19.61 4.21
N GLU A 77 2.06 20.12 5.35
CA GLU A 77 1.14 20.72 6.33
C GLU A 77 0.36 21.91 5.74
N GLU A 78 0.99 22.67 4.83
CA GLU A 78 0.32 23.74 4.11
C GLU A 78 -0.79 23.23 3.20
N GLN A 79 -0.57 22.12 2.49
CA GLN A 79 -1.58 21.48 1.66
C GLN A 79 -2.73 20.93 2.50
N LYS A 80 -2.44 20.26 3.62
CA LYS A 80 -3.46 19.79 4.56
C LYS A 80 -4.28 20.94 5.12
N SER A 81 -3.62 22.04 5.52
CA SER A 81 -4.27 23.25 6.00
C SER A 81 -5.17 23.89 4.92
N ALA A 82 -4.71 23.93 3.67
CA ALA A 82 -5.48 24.49 2.56
C ALA A 82 -6.78 23.70 2.31
N VAL A 83 -6.70 22.35 2.31
CA VAL A 83 -7.89 21.51 2.14
C VAL A 83 -8.85 21.64 3.34
N SER A 84 -8.32 21.69 4.58
CA SER A 84 -9.14 21.91 5.78
C SER A 84 -9.85 23.25 5.77
N LYS A 85 -9.17 24.32 5.30
CA LYS A 85 -9.80 25.64 5.11
C LYS A 85 -10.90 25.60 4.05
N ALA A 86 -10.68 24.91 2.93
CA ALA A 86 -11.72 24.73 1.92
C ALA A 86 -12.93 23.97 2.47
N ALA A 87 -12.72 22.93 3.29
CA ALA A 87 -13.78 22.20 3.96
C ALA A 87 -14.56 23.07 4.94
N SER A 88 -13.89 23.88 5.75
CA SER A 88 -14.55 24.84 6.63
C SER A 88 -15.42 25.85 5.86
N LYS A 89 -14.94 26.38 4.72
CA LYS A 89 -15.73 27.25 3.84
C LYS A 89 -16.93 26.52 3.22
N ALA A 90 -16.84 25.20 3.05
CA ALA A 90 -17.95 24.35 2.59
C ALA A 90 -18.93 23.98 3.72
N GLY A 91 -18.65 24.39 4.96
CA GLY A 91 -19.46 24.09 6.15
C GLY A 91 -19.19 22.68 6.73
N LEU A 92 -18.00 22.13 6.50
CA LEU A 92 -17.52 20.87 7.09
C LEU A 92 -16.39 21.15 8.07
N GLU A 93 -16.54 20.71 9.31
CA GLU A 93 -15.47 20.65 10.31
C GLU A 93 -14.66 19.38 10.09
N ILE A 94 -13.35 19.51 9.84
CA ILE A 94 -12.46 18.34 9.75
C ILE A 94 -11.99 18.00 11.16
N ILE A 95 -12.53 16.91 11.69
CA ILE A 95 -12.19 16.43 13.05
C ILE A 95 -10.83 15.71 13.09
N GLN A 96 -10.43 15.08 12.00
CA GLN A 96 -9.12 14.45 11.86
C GLN A 96 -8.73 14.31 10.39
N THR A 97 -7.43 14.38 10.12
CA THR A 97 -6.84 14.06 8.82
C THR A 97 -6.02 12.78 8.94
N ILE A 98 -6.27 11.81 8.06
CA ILE A 98 -5.53 10.54 8.01
C ILE A 98 -4.97 10.30 6.61
N HIS A 99 -3.88 9.54 6.53
CA HIS A 99 -3.27 9.18 5.24
C HIS A 99 -4.08 8.09 4.53
N GLU A 100 -4.28 8.23 3.21
CA GLU A 100 -5.05 7.30 2.37
C GLU A 100 -4.64 5.83 2.54
N PRO A 101 -3.33 5.46 2.53
CA PRO A 101 -2.94 4.06 2.69
C PRO A 101 -3.27 3.50 4.07
N VAL A 102 -3.17 4.33 5.12
CA VAL A 102 -3.54 3.93 6.49
C VAL A 102 -5.04 3.70 6.58
N ALA A 103 -5.85 4.60 6.00
CA ALA A 103 -7.29 4.43 5.93
C ALA A 103 -7.68 3.15 5.17
N ALA A 104 -7.04 2.89 4.03
CA ALA A 104 -7.31 1.69 3.24
C ALA A 104 -7.00 0.40 4.02
N LEU A 105 -5.88 0.38 4.75
CA LEU A 105 -5.50 -0.75 5.60
C LEU A 105 -6.49 -0.94 6.76
N LEU A 106 -6.92 0.15 7.41
CA LEU A 106 -7.94 0.10 8.48
C LEU A 106 -9.25 -0.53 7.98
N ALA A 107 -9.70 -0.15 6.77
CA ALA A 107 -10.90 -0.74 6.18
C ALA A 107 -10.75 -2.23 5.90
N HIS A 108 -9.58 -2.65 5.45
CA HIS A 108 -9.28 -4.04 5.18
C HIS A 108 -9.25 -4.87 6.46
N ASP A 109 -8.52 -4.42 7.48
CA ASP A 109 -8.38 -5.12 8.75
C ASP A 109 -9.72 -5.19 9.52
N ALA A 110 -10.50 -4.11 9.53
CA ALA A 110 -11.83 -4.12 10.14
C ALA A 110 -12.77 -5.14 9.49
N LYS A 111 -12.68 -5.34 8.17
CA LYS A 111 -13.45 -6.37 7.46
C LYS A 111 -13.02 -7.78 7.87
N LEU A 112 -11.71 -8.05 7.99
CA LEU A 112 -11.19 -9.35 8.43
C LEU A 112 -11.67 -9.68 9.85
N LEU A 113 -11.69 -8.70 10.76
CA LEU A 113 -12.21 -8.87 12.11
C LEU A 113 -13.70 -9.23 12.12
N GLN A 114 -14.50 -8.57 11.26
CA GLN A 114 -15.95 -8.86 11.15
C GLN A 114 -16.25 -10.24 10.56
N SER A 115 -15.40 -10.73 9.64
CA SER A 115 -15.59 -12.06 9.03
C SER A 115 -15.17 -13.22 9.93
N GLY A 116 -14.55 -12.93 11.09
CA GLY A 116 -13.99 -13.96 11.97
C GLY A 116 -12.75 -14.67 11.43
N GLU A 117 -12.21 -14.18 10.32
CA GLU A 117 -10.97 -14.68 9.71
C GLU A 117 -9.72 -14.08 10.37
N GLY A 118 -9.90 -13.11 11.26
CA GLY A 118 -8.83 -12.47 12.02
C GLY A 118 -8.38 -13.37 13.18
N ASP A 119 -7.37 -14.19 12.97
CA ASP A 119 -6.63 -14.83 14.06
C ASP A 119 -5.75 -13.76 14.74
N GLU A 120 -5.86 -13.60 16.06
CA GLU A 120 -5.08 -12.62 16.84
C GLU A 120 -3.54 -12.77 16.63
N SER A 121 -3.08 -13.98 16.27
CA SER A 121 -1.67 -14.25 15.97
C SER A 121 -1.19 -13.67 14.64
N LYS A 122 -2.10 -13.28 13.74
CA LYS A 122 -1.79 -12.73 12.41
C LYS A 122 -1.72 -11.20 12.36
N HIS A 123 -1.87 -10.52 13.49
CA HIS A 123 -1.87 -9.06 13.53
C HIS A 123 -0.50 -8.41 13.34
N ASP A 124 0.59 -9.15 13.57
CA ASP A 124 1.94 -8.64 13.37
C ASP A 124 2.41 -8.96 11.94
N LYS A 125 2.17 -8.04 11.00
CA LYS A 125 2.47 -8.19 9.57
C LYS A 125 3.08 -6.93 8.97
N ILE A 126 3.81 -7.08 7.89
CA ILE A 126 4.24 -5.98 7.02
C ILE A 126 3.33 -5.95 5.80
N VAL A 127 2.60 -4.86 5.65
CA VAL A 127 1.65 -4.66 4.56
C VAL A 127 2.16 -3.59 3.62
N LEU A 128 2.19 -3.91 2.34
CA LEU A 128 2.39 -2.94 1.30
C LEU A 128 1.02 -2.52 0.76
N VAL A 129 0.68 -1.24 0.91
CA VAL A 129 -0.54 -0.66 0.34
C VAL A 129 -0.14 0.07 -0.94
N ALA A 130 -0.70 -0.35 -2.07
CA ALA A 130 -0.48 0.25 -3.37
C ALA A 130 -1.76 0.91 -3.87
N ASP A 131 -1.82 2.24 -3.79
CA ASP A 131 -2.90 3.04 -4.35
C ASP A 131 -2.57 3.39 -5.80
N LEU A 132 -3.22 2.68 -6.71
CA LEU A 132 -3.03 2.84 -8.15
C LEU A 132 -4.18 3.68 -8.71
N GLY A 133 -3.95 4.98 -8.74
CA GLY A 133 -4.92 5.97 -9.19
C GLY A 133 -4.99 6.11 -10.72
N GLY A 134 -5.78 7.08 -11.18
CA GLY A 134 -5.91 7.38 -12.60
C GLY A 134 -4.71 8.14 -13.17
N ILE A 135 -4.13 9.05 -12.40
CA ILE A 135 -3.04 9.96 -12.84
C ILE A 135 -1.74 9.66 -12.10
N ARG A 136 -1.82 9.25 -10.85
CA ARG A 136 -0.70 8.98 -9.96
C ARG A 136 -0.83 7.63 -9.28
N SER A 137 0.28 7.13 -8.79
CA SER A 137 0.34 5.97 -7.92
C SER A 137 1.09 6.30 -6.63
N ASP A 138 0.58 5.80 -5.52
CA ASP A 138 1.11 6.00 -4.17
C ASP A 138 1.32 4.65 -3.52
N ILE A 139 2.50 4.43 -2.97
CA ILE A 139 2.86 3.20 -2.27
C ILE A 139 3.22 3.54 -0.84
N ALA A 140 2.71 2.77 0.11
CA ALA A 140 3.14 2.83 1.50
C ALA A 140 3.47 1.43 2.01
N VAL A 141 4.61 1.30 2.67
CA VAL A 141 5.00 0.09 3.39
C VAL A 141 4.70 0.35 4.86
N ILE A 142 3.84 -0.49 5.45
CA ILE A 142 3.29 -0.28 6.78
C ILE A 142 3.52 -1.53 7.64
N ALA A 143 4.14 -1.36 8.80
CA ALA A 143 4.19 -2.39 9.82
C ALA A 143 2.91 -2.30 10.67
N SER A 144 2.12 -3.37 10.67
CA SER A 144 0.98 -3.54 11.57
C SER A 144 1.44 -4.39 12.75
N ARG A 145 1.37 -3.86 13.96
CA ARG A 145 1.82 -4.50 15.19
C ARG A 145 0.80 -4.28 16.30
N GLY A 146 0.09 -5.33 16.69
CA GLY A 146 -0.93 -5.24 17.75
C GLY A 146 -1.98 -4.16 17.53
N GLY A 147 -2.40 -3.95 16.28
CA GLY A 147 -3.39 -2.93 15.89
C GLY A 147 -2.83 -1.52 15.71
N ILE A 148 -1.52 -1.31 15.85
CA ILE A 148 -0.86 -0.03 15.59
C ILE A 148 -0.20 -0.08 14.21
N TYR A 149 -0.42 0.95 13.39
CA TYR A 149 0.14 1.09 12.06
C TYR A 149 1.32 2.05 12.05
N THR A 150 2.50 1.55 11.69
CA THR A 150 3.71 2.36 11.54
C THR A 150 4.11 2.39 10.07
N THR A 151 4.10 3.57 9.45
CA THR A 151 4.57 3.73 8.07
C THR A 151 6.09 3.70 8.04
N LEU A 152 6.67 2.69 7.38
CA LEU A 152 8.12 2.51 7.26
C LEU A 152 8.69 3.31 6.08
N ALA A 153 7.98 3.31 4.95
CA ALA A 153 8.35 4.11 3.78
C ALA A 153 7.13 4.44 2.93
N THR A 154 7.23 5.54 2.18
CA THR A 154 6.27 5.93 1.15
C THR A 154 6.99 6.23 -0.16
N ALA A 155 6.35 5.96 -1.28
CA ALA A 155 6.82 6.33 -2.61
C ALA A 155 5.66 6.88 -3.44
N HIS A 156 5.94 7.83 -4.30
CA HIS A 156 4.94 8.52 -5.13
C HIS A 156 5.45 8.63 -6.55
N ASP A 157 4.56 8.36 -7.52
CA ASP A 157 4.83 8.58 -8.93
C ASP A 157 3.63 9.31 -9.54
N TYR A 158 3.84 10.55 -9.98
CA TYR A 158 2.80 11.42 -10.54
C TYR A 158 2.54 11.19 -12.03
N GLU A 159 3.31 10.32 -12.67
CA GLU A 159 3.17 10.00 -14.10
C GLU A 159 2.71 8.56 -14.33
N LEU A 160 2.77 7.71 -13.31
CA LEU A 160 2.37 6.31 -13.37
C LEU A 160 0.95 6.13 -12.83
N GLY A 161 0.01 5.81 -13.71
CA GLY A 161 -1.40 5.61 -13.36
C GLY A 161 -2.20 5.02 -14.49
N GLY A 162 -3.52 4.99 -14.35
CA GLY A 162 -4.44 4.52 -15.40
C GLY A 162 -4.30 5.27 -16.72
N SER A 163 -4.02 6.58 -16.65
CA SER A 163 -3.80 7.42 -17.83
C SER A 163 -2.61 6.98 -18.68
N THR A 164 -1.57 6.41 -18.08
CA THR A 164 -0.42 5.85 -18.80
C THR A 164 -0.83 4.60 -19.60
N LEU A 165 -1.73 3.80 -19.05
CA LEU A 165 -2.33 2.67 -19.74
C LEU A 165 -3.27 3.14 -20.86
N ASP A 166 -4.04 4.21 -20.62
CA ASP A 166 -4.91 4.81 -21.62
C ASP A 166 -4.11 5.36 -22.82
N LYS A 167 -2.95 6.01 -22.57
CA LYS A 167 -2.05 6.47 -23.64
C LYS A 167 -1.62 5.35 -24.57
N VAL A 168 -1.36 4.14 -24.06
CA VAL A 168 -1.02 2.97 -24.89
C VAL A 168 -2.18 2.58 -25.82
N LEU A 169 -3.41 2.61 -25.31
CA LEU A 169 -4.62 2.32 -26.09
C LEU A 169 -4.88 3.40 -27.14
N ILE A 170 -4.69 4.69 -26.80
CA ILE A 170 -4.83 5.83 -27.72
C ILE A 170 -3.85 5.68 -28.88
N GLU A 171 -2.58 5.43 -28.60
CA GLU A 171 -1.55 5.23 -29.61
C GLU A 171 -1.87 4.05 -30.53
N TYR A 172 -2.35 2.96 -29.97
CA TYR A 172 -2.76 1.79 -30.75
C TYR A 172 -3.97 2.09 -31.63
N ALA A 173 -5.00 2.70 -31.08
CA ALA A 173 -6.23 3.05 -31.81
C ALA A 173 -5.94 4.06 -32.95
N ALA A 174 -5.16 5.09 -32.68
CA ALA A 174 -4.77 6.08 -33.69
C ALA A 174 -3.99 5.46 -34.84
N LYS A 175 -3.03 4.58 -34.53
CA LYS A 175 -2.26 3.83 -35.56
C LYS A 175 -3.17 2.94 -36.41
N GLU A 176 -4.10 2.22 -35.81
CA GLU A 176 -5.02 1.36 -36.54
C GLU A 176 -6.02 2.18 -37.37
N PHE A 177 -6.49 3.33 -36.89
CA PHE A 177 -7.30 4.25 -37.68
C PHE A 177 -6.53 4.75 -38.92
N PHE A 178 -5.31 5.24 -38.74
CA PHE A 178 -4.49 5.79 -39.81
C PHE A 178 -4.14 4.73 -40.87
N LYS A 179 -3.89 3.47 -40.47
CA LYS A 179 -3.69 2.36 -41.40
C LYS A 179 -4.89 2.13 -42.34
N LYS A 180 -6.11 2.22 -41.76
CA LYS A 180 -7.36 2.00 -42.51
C LYS A 180 -7.75 3.23 -43.34
N ASN A 181 -7.36 4.42 -42.92
CA ASN A 181 -7.80 5.68 -43.51
C ASN A 181 -6.61 6.58 -43.90
N LYS A 182 -5.77 6.09 -44.80
CA LYS A 182 -4.52 6.80 -45.23
C LYS A 182 -4.73 8.21 -45.81
N SER A 183 -5.94 8.53 -46.26
CA SER A 183 -6.31 9.85 -46.79
C SER A 183 -6.89 10.80 -45.75
N ALA A 184 -7.11 10.34 -44.50
CA ALA A 184 -7.53 11.17 -43.38
C ALA A 184 -6.30 11.75 -42.67
N GLY A 185 -6.50 12.85 -41.94
CA GLY A 185 -5.48 13.38 -41.03
C GLY A 185 -5.17 12.43 -39.87
N ASP A 186 -4.03 12.62 -39.22
CA ASP A 186 -3.70 11.87 -38.01
C ASP A 186 -4.58 12.35 -36.85
N PRO A 187 -5.37 11.48 -36.23
CA PRO A 187 -6.22 11.89 -35.13
C PRO A 187 -5.45 12.41 -33.90
N ARG A 188 -4.16 12.14 -33.79
CA ARG A 188 -3.30 12.63 -32.71
C ARG A 188 -2.92 14.12 -32.87
N GLU A 189 -3.04 14.67 -34.06
CA GLU A 189 -2.76 16.08 -34.35
C GLU A 189 -3.99 16.97 -34.15
N ASN A 190 -5.17 16.40 -33.93
CA ASN A 190 -6.42 17.12 -33.72
C ASN A 190 -6.89 17.02 -32.26
N ALA A 191 -6.94 18.15 -31.55
CA ALA A 191 -7.31 18.19 -30.13
C ALA A 191 -8.69 17.56 -29.83
N ARG A 192 -9.68 17.75 -30.72
CA ARG A 192 -11.01 17.14 -30.56
C ARG A 192 -10.96 15.62 -30.71
N SER A 193 -10.18 15.14 -31.64
CA SER A 193 -10.00 13.69 -31.88
C SER A 193 -9.25 13.04 -30.70
N VAL A 194 -8.21 13.69 -30.19
CA VAL A 194 -7.48 13.25 -28.99
C VAL A 194 -8.43 13.16 -27.79
N ALA A 195 -9.27 14.19 -27.54
CA ALA A 195 -10.23 14.16 -26.45
C ALA A 195 -11.21 12.98 -26.56
N LYS A 196 -11.72 12.70 -27.77
CA LYS A 196 -12.61 11.54 -28.01
C LYS A 196 -11.90 10.22 -27.77
N LEU A 197 -10.65 10.08 -28.29
CA LEU A 197 -9.82 8.88 -28.07
C LEU A 197 -9.52 8.67 -26.60
N THR A 198 -9.25 9.74 -25.84
CA THR A 198 -8.95 9.65 -24.40
C THR A 198 -10.15 9.13 -23.60
N LEU A 199 -11.33 9.68 -23.84
CA LEU A 199 -12.56 9.22 -23.17
C LEU A 199 -12.87 7.75 -23.47
N GLU A 200 -12.75 7.37 -24.75
CA GLU A 200 -13.06 6.01 -25.18
C GLU A 200 -11.98 5.02 -24.72
N ALA A 201 -10.69 5.41 -24.70
CA ALA A 201 -9.60 4.56 -24.21
C ALA A 201 -9.78 4.21 -22.73
N GLU A 202 -10.18 5.16 -21.90
CA GLU A 202 -10.51 4.92 -20.49
C GLU A 202 -11.69 3.94 -20.34
N ALA A 203 -12.75 4.11 -21.14
CA ALA A 203 -13.89 3.20 -21.15
C ALA A 203 -13.50 1.79 -21.59
N VAL A 204 -12.71 1.67 -22.65
CA VAL A 204 -12.17 0.40 -23.16
C VAL A 204 -11.28 -0.28 -22.11
N ARG A 205 -10.38 0.44 -21.44
CA ARG A 205 -9.53 -0.10 -20.37
C ARG A 205 -10.37 -0.64 -19.21
N LYS A 206 -11.36 0.13 -18.75
CA LYS A 206 -12.28 -0.31 -17.69
C LYS A 206 -13.06 -1.56 -18.11
N ALA A 207 -13.56 -1.62 -19.34
CA ALA A 207 -14.25 -2.79 -19.88
C ALA A 207 -13.32 -4.01 -19.95
N LEU A 208 -12.05 -3.83 -20.36
CA LEU A 208 -11.03 -4.88 -20.39
C LEU A 208 -10.62 -5.36 -19.00
N SER A 209 -10.87 -4.63 -17.94
CA SER A 209 -10.66 -5.11 -16.56
C SER A 209 -11.69 -6.19 -16.17
N ILE A 210 -12.87 -6.19 -16.78
CA ILE A 210 -13.97 -7.12 -16.51
C ILE A 210 -14.06 -8.18 -17.61
N GLY A 211 -14.13 -7.73 -18.88
CA GLY A 211 -14.32 -8.58 -20.06
C GLY A 211 -13.02 -8.99 -20.74
N GLN A 212 -13.07 -10.00 -21.61
CA GLN A 212 -11.93 -10.44 -22.43
C GLN A 212 -11.77 -9.60 -23.71
N ASN A 213 -12.81 -8.88 -24.12
CA ASN A 213 -12.83 -8.04 -25.30
C ASN A 213 -13.56 -6.74 -25.01
N ALA A 214 -13.09 -5.64 -25.58
CA ALA A 214 -13.76 -4.36 -25.62
C ALA A 214 -13.60 -3.73 -27.00
N SER A 215 -14.37 -2.70 -27.33
CA SER A 215 -14.30 -2.06 -28.63
C SER A 215 -14.31 -0.54 -28.47
N PHE A 216 -13.43 0.13 -29.21
CA PHE A 216 -13.60 1.54 -29.50
C PHE A 216 -14.79 1.73 -30.44
N SER A 217 -15.63 2.71 -30.18
CA SER A 217 -16.74 3.11 -31.03
C SER A 217 -16.88 4.63 -31.00
N ILE A 218 -16.24 5.30 -31.94
CA ILE A 218 -16.15 6.77 -31.97
C ILE A 218 -16.79 7.28 -33.25
N GLU A 219 -17.86 8.03 -33.12
CA GLU A 219 -18.49 8.72 -34.24
C GLU A 219 -17.69 9.96 -34.65
N SER A 220 -17.50 10.13 -35.97
CA SER A 220 -16.82 11.29 -36.54
C SER A 220 -15.50 11.62 -35.81
N LEU A 221 -14.58 10.65 -35.80
CA LEU A 221 -13.28 10.80 -35.11
C LEU A 221 -12.48 11.93 -35.75
N ILE A 222 -12.29 11.88 -37.07
CA ILE A 222 -11.67 12.95 -37.86
C ILE A 222 -12.23 12.93 -39.29
N ASP A 223 -12.36 14.10 -39.94
CA ASP A 223 -12.86 14.26 -41.31
C ASP A 223 -14.22 13.60 -41.54
N GLY A 224 -15.10 13.60 -40.51
CA GLY A 224 -16.42 12.99 -40.58
C GLY A 224 -16.42 11.45 -40.62
N ARG A 225 -15.29 10.80 -40.36
CA ARG A 225 -15.16 9.34 -40.39
C ARG A 225 -15.34 8.73 -39.02
N ASP A 226 -16.17 7.70 -38.97
CA ASP A 226 -16.36 6.91 -37.78
C ASP A 226 -15.20 5.90 -37.61
N PHE A 227 -14.95 5.52 -36.36
CA PHE A 227 -13.93 4.56 -36.02
C PHE A 227 -14.44 3.48 -35.09
N THR A 228 -14.26 2.23 -35.50
CA THR A 228 -14.55 1.06 -34.68
C THR A 228 -13.35 0.13 -34.69
N LEU A 229 -12.94 -0.31 -33.47
CA LEU A 229 -11.80 -1.23 -33.29
C LEU A 229 -12.07 -2.15 -32.10
N ALA A 230 -12.15 -3.46 -32.34
CA ALA A 230 -12.18 -4.45 -31.28
C ALA A 230 -10.76 -4.69 -30.74
N VAL A 231 -10.65 -4.71 -29.41
CA VAL A 231 -9.38 -4.91 -28.70
C VAL A 231 -9.53 -6.09 -27.73
N PRO A 232 -8.89 -7.23 -28.00
CA PRO A 232 -8.79 -8.32 -27.04
C PRO A 232 -7.91 -7.92 -25.85
N ARG A 233 -8.24 -8.39 -24.62
CA ARG A 233 -7.45 -8.17 -23.40
C ARG A 233 -5.99 -8.59 -23.60
N THR A 234 -5.74 -9.75 -24.20
CA THR A 234 -4.38 -10.24 -24.48
C THR A 234 -3.57 -9.27 -25.34
N ARG A 235 -4.21 -8.64 -26.33
CA ARG A 235 -3.56 -7.63 -27.18
C ARG A 235 -3.22 -6.38 -26.37
N TYR A 236 -4.14 -5.91 -25.54
CA TYR A 236 -3.91 -4.78 -24.64
C TYR A 236 -2.77 -5.05 -23.67
N GLU A 237 -2.77 -6.20 -23.01
CA GLU A 237 -1.73 -6.59 -22.04
C GLU A 237 -0.36 -6.68 -22.69
N LEU A 238 -0.26 -7.18 -23.92
CA LEU A 238 0.98 -7.21 -24.69
C LEU A 238 1.48 -5.80 -25.00
N LEU A 239 0.60 -4.90 -25.45
CA LEU A 239 0.95 -3.52 -25.79
C LEU A 239 1.40 -2.72 -24.56
N ALA A 240 0.74 -2.93 -23.43
CA ALA A 240 0.97 -2.22 -22.18
C ALA A 240 2.01 -2.90 -21.26
N ASN A 241 2.67 -3.98 -21.71
CA ASN A 241 3.58 -4.78 -20.87
C ASN A 241 4.66 -3.94 -20.17
N LYS A 242 5.24 -2.95 -20.86
CA LYS A 242 6.24 -2.03 -20.26
C LYS A 242 5.66 -1.20 -19.12
N VAL A 243 4.41 -0.77 -19.24
CA VAL A 243 3.72 0.01 -18.20
C VAL A 243 3.41 -0.89 -17.01
N PHE A 244 2.94 -2.12 -17.25
CA PHE A 244 2.72 -3.10 -16.17
C PHE A 244 4.01 -3.43 -15.42
N ALA A 245 5.13 -3.60 -16.12
CA ALA A 245 6.43 -3.79 -15.49
C ALA A 245 6.89 -2.56 -14.69
N SER A 246 6.49 -1.35 -15.09
CA SER A 246 6.78 -0.14 -14.32
C SER A 246 6.04 -0.10 -12.99
N PHE A 247 4.79 -0.55 -12.91
CA PHE A 247 4.08 -0.71 -11.63
C PHE A 247 4.80 -1.67 -10.69
N THR A 248 5.21 -2.85 -11.19
CA THR A 248 5.94 -3.84 -10.38
C THR A 248 7.25 -3.26 -9.84
N ARG A 249 8.05 -2.62 -10.70
CA ARG A 249 9.32 -2.00 -10.28
C ARG A 249 9.12 -0.85 -9.29
N PHE A 250 8.07 -0.07 -9.45
CA PHE A 250 7.76 1.03 -8.53
C PHE A 250 7.38 0.49 -7.14
N ILE A 251 6.61 -0.60 -7.09
CA ILE A 251 6.26 -1.30 -5.84
C ILE A 251 7.52 -1.86 -5.17
N GLU A 252 8.38 -2.53 -5.93
CA GLU A 252 9.65 -3.06 -5.43
C GLU A 252 10.58 -1.95 -4.90
N ALA A 253 10.68 -0.82 -5.60
CA ALA A 253 11.47 0.33 -5.15
C ALA A 253 10.98 0.89 -3.79
N ALA A 254 9.67 0.84 -3.52
CA ALA A 254 9.14 1.23 -2.21
C ALA A 254 9.55 0.26 -1.10
N VAL A 255 9.60 -1.05 -1.39
CA VAL A 255 10.11 -2.06 -0.45
C VAL A 255 11.58 -1.81 -0.13
N GLN A 256 12.39 -1.56 -1.16
CA GLN A 256 13.82 -1.24 -0.97
C GLN A 256 14.03 0.06 -0.17
N LYS A 257 13.17 1.08 -0.40
CA LYS A 257 13.19 2.33 0.38
C LYS A 257 12.87 2.11 1.86
N ALA A 258 12.09 1.09 2.18
CA ALA A 258 11.83 0.67 3.56
C ALA A 258 12.98 -0.16 4.16
N GLU A 259 14.08 -0.34 3.44
CA GLU A 259 15.21 -1.22 3.82
C GLU A 259 14.77 -2.67 4.06
N LEU A 260 13.74 -3.12 3.33
CA LEU A 260 13.17 -4.46 3.38
C LEU A 260 13.48 -5.26 2.11
N ASP A 261 13.39 -6.59 2.23
CA ASP A 261 13.35 -7.49 1.08
C ASP A 261 11.90 -7.85 0.71
N ILE A 262 11.67 -8.27 -0.54
CA ILE A 262 10.35 -8.73 -0.99
C ILE A 262 9.81 -9.89 -0.16
N LEU A 263 10.71 -10.70 0.45
CA LEU A 263 10.37 -11.79 1.37
C LEU A 263 9.83 -11.31 2.72
N ASP A 264 10.00 -10.04 3.06
CA ASP A 264 9.50 -9.44 4.31
C ASP A 264 8.05 -8.99 4.20
N ILE A 265 7.50 -8.93 2.98
CA ILE A 265 6.15 -8.46 2.75
C ILE A 265 5.16 -9.60 2.92
N ASP A 266 4.32 -9.50 3.94
CA ASP A 266 3.30 -10.50 4.23
C ASP A 266 2.03 -10.31 3.37
N THR A 267 1.65 -9.05 3.11
CA THR A 267 0.44 -8.72 2.35
C THR A 267 0.67 -7.53 1.43
N ILE A 268 0.15 -7.61 0.21
CA ILE A 268 0.03 -6.48 -0.72
C ILE A 268 -1.46 -6.17 -0.88
N LEU A 269 -1.87 -4.99 -0.43
CA LEU A 269 -3.24 -4.48 -0.57
C LEU A 269 -3.29 -3.51 -1.75
N LEU A 270 -4.00 -3.89 -2.82
CA LEU A 270 -4.22 -3.03 -3.97
C LEU A 270 -5.45 -2.16 -3.76
N THR A 271 -5.27 -0.84 -3.84
CA THR A 271 -6.32 0.18 -3.76
C THR A 271 -6.26 1.10 -4.97
N GLY A 272 -7.28 1.94 -5.16
CA GLY A 272 -7.43 2.79 -6.32
C GLY A 272 -8.05 2.10 -7.53
N GLY A 273 -8.58 2.90 -8.46
CA GLY A 273 -9.37 2.42 -9.60
C GLY A 273 -8.59 1.58 -10.61
N THR A 274 -7.29 1.82 -10.76
CA THR A 274 -6.42 1.07 -11.70
C THR A 274 -6.13 -0.35 -11.19
N SER A 275 -6.27 -0.59 -9.89
CA SER A 275 -6.14 -1.91 -9.25
C SER A 275 -7.19 -2.95 -9.71
N HIS A 276 -8.23 -2.51 -10.39
CA HIS A 276 -9.17 -3.43 -11.06
C HIS A 276 -8.55 -4.18 -12.24
N THR A 277 -7.38 -3.76 -12.74
CA THR A 277 -6.72 -4.39 -13.89
C THR A 277 -6.05 -5.71 -13.48
N PRO A 278 -6.53 -6.88 -13.95
CA PRO A 278 -6.08 -8.19 -13.46
C PRO A 278 -4.59 -8.45 -13.69
N LYS A 279 -4.03 -7.90 -14.78
CA LYS A 279 -2.60 -8.08 -15.12
C LYS A 279 -1.66 -7.55 -14.05
N ILE A 280 -2.04 -6.49 -13.33
CA ILE A 280 -1.21 -5.94 -12.25
C ILE A 280 -1.07 -6.96 -11.11
N ALA A 281 -2.19 -7.51 -10.64
CA ALA A 281 -2.16 -8.53 -9.60
C ALA A 281 -1.41 -9.80 -10.05
N ALA A 282 -1.60 -10.24 -11.29
CA ALA A 282 -0.90 -11.39 -11.85
C ALA A 282 0.63 -11.17 -11.93
N ASN A 283 1.07 -9.99 -12.35
CA ASN A 283 2.51 -9.67 -12.36
C ASN A 283 3.10 -9.65 -10.94
N LEU A 284 2.39 -9.10 -9.96
CA LEU A 284 2.83 -9.12 -8.58
C LEU A 284 2.91 -10.55 -8.02
N GLN A 285 1.94 -11.42 -8.35
CA GLN A 285 1.97 -12.82 -7.95
C GLN A 285 3.16 -13.59 -8.52
N SER A 286 3.60 -13.24 -9.73
CA SER A 286 4.78 -13.86 -10.33
C SER A 286 6.10 -13.30 -9.80
N HIS A 287 6.09 -12.09 -9.22
CA HIS A 287 7.28 -11.40 -8.76
C HIS A 287 7.54 -11.58 -7.26
N PHE A 288 6.48 -11.58 -6.44
CA PHE A 288 6.57 -11.76 -5.00
C PHE A 288 6.49 -13.25 -4.62
N PRO A 289 7.08 -13.64 -3.47
CA PRO A 289 7.01 -15.01 -2.98
C PRO A 289 5.56 -15.51 -2.83
N SER A 290 5.36 -16.81 -2.95
CA SER A 290 4.05 -17.45 -2.74
C SER A 290 3.49 -17.27 -1.33
N THR A 291 4.35 -16.92 -0.36
CA THR A 291 3.97 -16.57 1.02
C THR A 291 3.30 -15.21 1.13
N THR A 292 3.52 -14.31 0.16
CA THR A 292 2.92 -12.97 0.14
C THR A 292 1.48 -13.05 -0.38
N THR A 293 0.54 -12.59 0.44
CA THR A 293 -0.88 -12.53 0.05
C THR A 293 -1.17 -11.26 -0.73
N ILE A 294 -1.71 -11.38 -1.96
CA ILE A 294 -2.08 -10.23 -2.78
C ILE A 294 -3.60 -10.07 -2.77
N ILE A 295 -4.07 -8.96 -2.24
CA ILE A 295 -5.49 -8.62 -2.12
C ILE A 295 -5.88 -7.70 -3.27
N ALA A 296 -6.62 -8.25 -4.23
CA ALA A 296 -7.12 -7.55 -5.42
C ALA A 296 -8.47 -8.12 -5.83
N PRO A 297 -9.32 -7.36 -6.55
CA PRO A 297 -10.61 -7.86 -7.03
C PRO A 297 -10.50 -9.09 -7.94
N SER A 298 -9.40 -9.21 -8.67
CA SER A 298 -9.15 -10.36 -9.56
C SER A 298 -8.80 -11.66 -8.83
N ASN A 299 -8.29 -11.57 -7.58
CA ASN A 299 -7.77 -12.71 -6.84
C ASN A 299 -8.69 -13.13 -5.69
N SER A 300 -9.46 -12.18 -5.14
CA SER A 300 -10.35 -12.41 -4.01
C SER A 300 -11.75 -11.92 -4.34
N PRO A 301 -12.72 -12.82 -4.52
CA PRO A 301 -14.12 -12.43 -4.78
C PRO A 301 -14.75 -11.63 -3.63
N THR A 302 -14.22 -11.80 -2.43
CA THR A 302 -14.66 -11.10 -1.22
C THR A 302 -13.90 -9.80 -0.98
N ALA A 303 -12.94 -9.42 -1.85
CA ALA A 303 -12.21 -8.18 -1.72
C ALA A 303 -13.17 -6.98 -1.68
N THR A 304 -12.85 -6.00 -0.85
CA THR A 304 -13.55 -4.72 -0.88
C THR A 304 -13.21 -4.01 -2.19
N ASN A 305 -14.15 -3.23 -2.74
CA ASN A 305 -13.89 -2.41 -3.91
C ASN A 305 -12.66 -1.51 -3.65
N PRO A 306 -11.57 -1.64 -4.42
CA PRO A 306 -10.34 -0.91 -4.18
C PRO A 306 -10.52 0.61 -4.28
N SER A 307 -11.50 1.09 -5.05
CA SER A 307 -11.82 2.52 -5.15
C SER A 307 -12.50 3.09 -3.90
N GLU A 308 -12.95 2.24 -2.98
CA GLU A 308 -13.70 2.64 -1.78
C GLU A 308 -12.95 2.41 -0.47
N LEU A 309 -11.78 1.74 -0.51
CA LEU A 309 -11.07 1.36 0.71
C LEU A 309 -10.70 2.57 1.57
N ALA A 310 -10.12 3.61 1.01
CA ALA A 310 -9.74 4.81 1.76
C ALA A 310 -10.94 5.49 2.43
N VAL A 311 -12.05 5.67 1.71
CA VAL A 311 -13.24 6.32 2.27
C VAL A 311 -13.92 5.44 3.33
N ARG A 312 -13.92 4.12 3.16
CA ARG A 312 -14.44 3.19 4.17
C ARG A 312 -13.60 3.25 5.46
N GLY A 313 -12.28 3.30 5.34
CA GLY A 313 -11.40 3.47 6.49
C GLY A 313 -11.59 4.81 7.20
N ALA A 314 -11.76 5.89 6.43
CA ALA A 314 -12.10 7.20 7.00
C ALA A 314 -13.43 7.17 7.77
N ALA A 315 -14.44 6.47 7.25
CA ALA A 315 -15.72 6.33 7.92
C ALA A 315 -15.61 5.50 9.21
N ILE A 316 -14.82 4.43 9.21
CA ILE A 316 -14.51 3.65 10.42
C ILE A 316 -13.79 4.52 11.45
N GLN A 317 -12.78 5.29 11.02
CA GLN A 317 -12.06 6.21 11.90
C GLN A 317 -13.00 7.27 12.49
N ALA A 318 -13.90 7.82 11.70
CA ALA A 318 -14.90 8.77 12.17
C ALA A 318 -15.84 8.15 13.23
N SER A 319 -16.23 6.88 13.05
CA SER A 319 -17.04 6.14 14.04
C SER A 319 -16.26 5.93 15.35
N LEU A 320 -14.99 5.52 15.26
CA LEU A 320 -14.15 5.34 16.43
C LEU A 320 -13.96 6.64 17.22
N ILE A 321 -13.69 7.76 16.52
CA ILE A 321 -13.56 9.07 17.16
C ILE A 321 -14.86 9.48 17.85
N SER A 322 -16.01 9.19 17.27
CA SER A 322 -17.31 9.58 17.86
C SER A 322 -17.62 8.90 19.21
N GLU A 323 -16.88 7.85 19.57
CA GLU A 323 -16.99 7.14 20.84
C GLU A 323 -16.15 7.80 21.95
N PHE A 324 -15.25 8.73 21.62
CA PHE A 324 -14.39 9.43 22.57
C PHE A 324 -14.92 10.83 22.92
N GLU A 325 -14.59 11.32 24.11
CA GLU A 325 -14.88 12.69 24.51
C GLU A 325 -13.99 13.70 23.74
N LYS A 326 -14.47 14.92 23.53
CA LYS A 326 -13.74 15.94 22.73
C LYS A 326 -12.33 16.21 23.28
N GLU A 327 -12.17 16.24 24.61
CA GLU A 327 -10.90 16.48 25.31
C GLU A 327 -9.89 15.37 25.03
N ASP A 328 -10.35 14.09 24.92
CA ASP A 328 -9.49 12.95 24.57
C ASP A 328 -9.07 13.02 23.11
N ILE A 329 -9.96 13.46 22.21
CA ILE A 329 -9.65 13.65 20.80
C ILE A 329 -8.63 14.76 20.62
N GLU A 330 -8.83 15.91 21.25
CA GLU A 330 -7.91 17.04 21.16
C GLU A 330 -6.52 16.66 21.69
N SER A 331 -6.42 15.98 22.83
CA SER A 331 -5.15 15.52 23.39
C SER A 331 -4.46 14.44 22.54
N SER A 332 -5.22 13.59 21.85
CA SER A 332 -4.67 12.54 20.97
C SER A 332 -4.27 13.06 19.59
N THR A 333 -4.84 14.18 19.14
CA THR A 333 -4.54 14.81 17.84
C THR A 333 -3.51 15.95 17.95
N GLU A 334 -3.14 16.37 19.17
CA GLU A 334 -2.02 17.29 19.33
C GLU A 334 -0.73 16.68 18.76
N ALA A 335 0.01 17.51 18.02
CA ALA A 335 1.24 17.12 17.33
C ALA A 335 2.40 16.68 18.24
N VAL A 336 2.14 16.49 19.53
CA VAL A 336 3.11 16.14 20.58
C VAL A 336 3.64 14.72 20.46
N VAL A 337 2.90 13.80 19.82
CA VAL A 337 3.31 12.40 19.65
C VAL A 337 3.71 12.14 18.20
N THR A 338 4.77 12.79 17.76
CA THR A 338 5.32 12.56 16.41
C THR A 338 6.27 11.36 16.34
N VAL A 339 6.76 10.85 17.49
CA VAL A 339 7.71 9.73 17.54
C VAL A 339 7.30 8.76 18.65
N THR A 340 6.60 7.69 18.27
CA THR A 340 6.38 6.57 19.19
C THR A 340 7.68 5.76 19.31
N PRO A 341 8.24 5.58 20.54
CA PRO A 341 9.39 4.71 20.72
C PRO A 341 9.08 3.30 20.22
N HIS A 342 10.00 2.71 19.48
CA HIS A 342 9.82 1.37 18.91
C HIS A 342 11.13 0.57 18.96
N THR A 343 11.03 -0.75 18.81
CA THR A 343 12.18 -1.64 18.76
C THR A 343 12.83 -1.56 17.37
N HIS A 344 14.12 -1.26 17.29
CA HIS A 344 14.85 -1.24 16.00
C HIS A 344 15.20 -2.64 15.48
N HIS A 345 15.44 -3.57 16.41
CA HIS A 345 15.79 -4.95 16.08
C HIS A 345 14.77 -5.91 16.67
N PRO A 346 14.55 -7.07 16.04
CA PRO A 346 13.70 -8.09 16.63
C PRO A 346 14.35 -8.63 17.90
N ILE A 347 13.54 -8.88 18.93
CA ILE A 347 13.96 -9.51 20.18
C ILE A 347 13.40 -10.93 20.19
N GLY A 348 14.25 -11.90 20.45
CA GLY A 348 13.85 -13.30 20.41
C GLY A 348 14.76 -14.21 21.21
N ILE A 349 14.57 -15.50 21.04
CA ILE A 349 15.30 -16.53 21.76
C ILE A 349 16.19 -17.30 20.80
N VAL A 350 17.40 -17.56 21.26
CA VAL A 350 18.33 -18.46 20.58
C VAL A 350 17.95 -19.91 20.92
N LEU A 351 17.51 -20.64 19.91
CA LEU A 351 17.17 -22.06 20.00
C LEU A 351 18.39 -22.95 19.77
N GLY A 352 18.26 -24.27 19.96
CA GLY A 352 19.27 -25.21 19.56
C GLY A 352 19.62 -25.06 18.08
N ASN A 353 20.90 -25.35 17.72
CA ASN A 353 21.45 -25.16 16.37
C ASN A 353 21.53 -23.68 15.89
N ASP A 354 21.66 -22.74 16.81
CA ASP A 354 21.74 -21.29 16.54
C ASP A 354 20.56 -20.70 15.78
N ASN A 355 19.44 -21.40 15.71
CA ASN A 355 18.19 -20.86 15.17
C ASN A 355 17.64 -19.77 16.09
N PHE A 356 17.08 -18.74 15.51
CA PHE A 356 16.52 -17.60 16.24
C PHE A 356 15.01 -17.53 16.10
N ALA A 357 14.30 -17.61 17.23
CA ALA A 357 12.86 -17.47 17.28
C ALA A 357 12.49 -16.04 17.71
N VAL A 358 11.92 -15.26 16.81
CA VAL A 358 11.45 -13.89 17.09
C VAL A 358 10.26 -13.94 18.02
N ILE A 359 10.27 -13.13 19.09
CA ILE A 359 9.15 -12.93 20.02
C ILE A 359 8.58 -11.53 19.85
N VAL A 360 9.44 -10.50 19.78
CA VAL A 360 9.04 -9.12 19.52
C VAL A 360 9.66 -8.75 18.18
N PRO A 361 8.87 -8.55 17.13
CA PRO A 361 9.38 -8.11 15.84
C PRO A 361 10.10 -6.76 15.90
N ALA A 362 10.92 -6.45 14.91
CA ALA A 362 11.42 -5.10 14.69
C ALA A 362 10.24 -4.13 14.48
N ASP A 363 10.47 -2.85 14.67
CA ASP A 363 9.49 -1.76 14.49
C ASP A 363 8.20 -1.93 15.34
N THR A 364 8.29 -2.70 16.45
CA THR A 364 7.19 -2.82 17.39
C THR A 364 7.14 -1.60 18.29
N PRO A 365 6.01 -0.83 18.31
CA PRO A 365 5.82 0.27 19.24
C PRO A 365 5.87 -0.20 20.70
N VAL A 366 6.43 0.61 21.58
CA VAL A 366 6.50 0.30 23.01
C VAL A 366 5.66 1.28 23.84
N PRO A 367 5.10 0.84 24.97
CA PRO A 367 5.35 -0.43 25.66
C PRO A 367 4.69 -1.63 24.97
N ALA A 368 5.40 -2.74 24.90
CA ALA A 368 4.90 -3.96 24.26
C ALA A 368 5.13 -5.19 25.15
N ARG A 369 4.16 -6.10 25.15
CA ARG A 369 4.25 -7.38 25.86
C ARG A 369 3.94 -8.51 24.89
N ARG A 370 4.85 -9.50 24.80
CA ARG A 370 4.70 -10.68 23.97
C ARG A 370 5.04 -11.94 24.78
N THR A 371 4.34 -13.02 24.49
CA THR A 371 4.53 -14.30 25.16
C THR A 371 4.67 -15.40 24.12
N ALA A 372 5.70 -16.25 24.27
CA ALA A 372 5.92 -17.43 23.44
C ALA A 372 6.00 -18.68 24.30
N GLN A 373 5.54 -19.82 23.77
CA GLN A 373 5.66 -21.12 24.41
C GLN A 373 6.66 -21.99 23.64
N ILE A 374 7.72 -22.42 24.29
CA ILE A 374 8.76 -23.22 23.71
C ILE A 374 8.61 -24.66 24.19
N PRO A 375 8.46 -25.64 23.29
CA PRO A 375 8.43 -27.03 23.65
C PRO A 375 9.81 -27.52 24.11
N VAL A 376 9.84 -28.34 25.17
CA VAL A 376 11.05 -28.97 25.71
C VAL A 376 10.88 -30.50 25.65
N PRO A 377 11.12 -31.13 24.49
CA PRO A 377 10.82 -32.55 24.30
C PRO A 377 11.60 -33.48 25.24
N ALA A 378 12.87 -33.15 25.48
CA ALA A 378 13.76 -33.96 26.32
C ALA A 378 13.50 -33.78 27.83
N GLY A 379 12.91 -32.62 28.22
CA GLY A 379 12.86 -32.20 29.63
C GLY A 379 14.25 -31.88 30.20
N GLY A 380 14.33 -31.66 31.52
CA GLY A 380 15.58 -31.33 32.20
C GLY A 380 15.80 -29.84 32.43
N ASP A 381 17.06 -29.46 32.58
CA ASP A 381 17.45 -28.07 32.78
C ASP A 381 17.47 -27.33 31.44
N VAL A 382 16.86 -26.18 31.37
CA VAL A 382 16.73 -25.36 30.13
C VAL A 382 17.38 -24.01 30.33
N LEU A 383 18.27 -23.63 29.42
CA LEU A 383 18.83 -22.28 29.34
C LEU A 383 18.11 -21.50 28.23
N ILE A 384 17.45 -20.41 28.62
CA ILE A 384 16.81 -19.46 27.71
C ILE A 384 17.76 -18.29 27.50
N ARG A 385 18.18 -18.08 26.25
CA ARG A 385 18.99 -16.92 25.85
C ARG A 385 18.13 -15.95 25.10
N LEU A 386 17.84 -14.82 25.70
CA LEU A 386 17.17 -13.69 25.05
C LEU A 386 18.23 -12.87 24.30
N ALA A 387 17.99 -12.58 23.04
CA ALA A 387 18.92 -11.81 22.22
C ALA A 387 18.20 -10.84 21.29
N GLU A 388 18.93 -9.81 20.88
CA GLU A 388 18.59 -9.03 19.68
C GLU A 388 18.95 -9.87 18.45
N GLY A 389 18.03 -9.91 17.49
CA GLY A 389 18.23 -10.57 16.22
C GLY A 389 18.65 -9.61 15.11
N MET A 390 19.19 -10.17 14.07
CA MET A 390 19.45 -9.50 12.80
C MET A 390 18.82 -10.32 11.70
N ARG A 391 18.11 -9.63 10.80
CA ARG A 391 17.56 -10.24 9.60
C ARG A 391 18.69 -10.51 8.60
N GLU A 392 18.67 -11.67 7.98
CA GLU A 392 19.57 -12.06 6.90
C GLU A 392 18.79 -12.79 5.82
N ILE A 393 19.09 -12.50 4.56
CA ILE A 393 18.57 -13.25 3.44
C ILE A 393 19.60 -14.30 3.05
N LYS A 394 19.24 -15.56 3.27
CA LYS A 394 20.05 -16.70 2.84
C LYS A 394 19.70 -17.03 1.39
N VAL A 395 20.66 -16.89 0.50
CA VAL A 395 20.53 -17.29 -0.90
C VAL A 395 21.13 -18.69 -1.05
N THR A 396 20.32 -19.64 -1.45
CA THR A 396 20.75 -21.01 -1.76
C THR A 396 20.51 -21.27 -3.24
N LYS A 397 21.52 -21.74 -3.97
CA LYS A 397 21.33 -22.20 -5.34
C LYS A 397 20.50 -23.49 -5.29
N ALA A 398 19.44 -23.57 -6.07
CA ALA A 398 18.66 -24.79 -6.18
C ALA A 398 19.55 -25.93 -6.67
N GLU A 399 19.65 -27.01 -5.90
CA GLU A 399 20.32 -28.26 -6.40
C GLU A 399 19.46 -28.78 -7.54
N LYS A 400 20.04 -28.85 -8.74
CA LYS A 400 19.39 -29.50 -9.90
C LYS A 400 19.02 -30.92 -9.50
N ALA A 401 17.72 -31.19 -9.42
CA ALA A 401 17.24 -32.55 -9.25
C ALA A 401 17.84 -33.39 -10.40
N ALA A 402 18.61 -34.39 -10.06
CA ALA A 402 19.22 -35.31 -11.03
C ALA A 402 18.08 -36.05 -11.79
N THR A 403 17.66 -35.53 -12.90
CA THR A 403 16.81 -36.23 -13.85
C THR A 403 17.64 -37.33 -14.51
N ASN A 404 17.45 -38.56 -14.02
CA ASN A 404 17.98 -39.76 -14.67
C ASN A 404 17.44 -39.85 -16.11
N GLY A 405 18.35 -39.82 -17.02
CA GLY A 405 18.38 -39.87 -18.44
C GLY A 405 17.30 -40.56 -19.20
N ILE A 406 16.92 -39.90 -20.26
CA ILE A 406 16.82 -40.54 -21.60
C ILE A 406 17.43 -39.50 -22.54
N LYS A 407 18.56 -39.84 -23.13
CA LYS A 407 19.15 -39.08 -24.24
C LYS A 407 18.39 -39.48 -25.51
N ASP A 408 17.62 -38.59 -26.06
CA ASP A 408 17.32 -38.58 -27.48
C ASP A 408 18.10 -37.41 -28.10
N ALA A 409 19.00 -37.79 -29.00
CA ALA A 409 19.78 -36.85 -29.77
C ALA A 409 18.87 -36.27 -30.89
N ASP A 410 18.58 -34.99 -30.81
CA ASP A 410 18.52 -34.21 -32.05
C ASP A 410 18.82 -32.73 -31.75
N ASP A 411 19.53 -32.15 -32.66
CA ASP A 411 20.34 -30.97 -32.73
C ASP A 411 19.50 -29.70 -32.80
N SER A 412 19.77 -28.71 -31.92
CA SER A 412 19.77 -27.28 -32.27
C SER A 412 20.28 -26.45 -31.10
N ASP A 413 21.43 -25.81 -31.32
CA ASP A 413 22.01 -24.77 -30.48
C ASP A 413 21.04 -23.60 -30.32
N GLU A 414 20.41 -23.46 -29.14
CA GLU A 414 19.95 -22.20 -28.61
C GLU A 414 20.59 -22.05 -27.23
N ASP A 415 21.62 -21.19 -27.15
CA ASP A 415 22.14 -20.63 -25.92
C ASP A 415 20.99 -19.93 -25.16
N SER A 416 20.21 -20.66 -24.39
CA SER A 416 19.41 -20.13 -23.32
C SER A 416 20.32 -19.99 -22.11
N ASP A 417 20.74 -18.78 -21.77
CA ASP A 417 21.24 -18.42 -20.45
C ASP A 417 20.14 -18.81 -19.43
N GLU A 418 20.11 -20.07 -19.02
CA GLU A 418 19.31 -20.53 -17.88
C GLU A 418 19.96 -19.95 -16.62
N GLU A 419 19.44 -18.80 -16.19
CA GLU A 419 19.75 -18.26 -14.88
C GLU A 419 19.47 -19.34 -13.83
N ASP A 420 20.50 -19.74 -13.06
CA ASP A 420 20.36 -20.66 -11.92
C ASP A 420 19.26 -20.13 -11.00
N GLU A 421 18.19 -20.89 -10.78
CA GLU A 421 17.13 -20.51 -9.85
C GLU A 421 17.71 -20.36 -8.44
N GLU A 422 17.80 -19.12 -7.95
CA GLU A 422 18.21 -18.81 -6.59
C GLU A 422 17.01 -18.90 -5.66
N VAL A 423 17.09 -19.82 -4.67
CA VAL A 423 16.11 -19.86 -3.58
C VAL A 423 16.57 -18.90 -2.48
N ARG A 424 15.78 -17.87 -2.23
CA ARG A 424 16.00 -16.86 -1.20
C ARG A 424 15.11 -17.16 0.01
N GLU A 425 15.70 -17.27 1.18
CA GLU A 425 15.00 -17.54 2.43
C GLU A 425 15.33 -16.49 3.48
N ARG A 426 14.29 -15.94 4.12
CA ARG A 426 14.45 -15.03 5.25
C ARG A 426 14.79 -15.80 6.49
N VAL A 427 15.98 -15.53 7.06
CA VAL A 427 16.42 -16.12 8.33
C VAL A 427 16.77 -15.02 9.32
N PHE A 428 16.60 -15.32 10.61
CA PHE A 428 17.03 -14.43 11.68
C PHE A 428 18.21 -15.07 12.41
N LYS A 429 19.23 -14.26 12.69
CA LYS A 429 20.39 -14.67 13.47
C LYS A 429 20.51 -13.82 14.73
N SER A 430 21.03 -14.41 15.78
CA SER A 430 21.37 -13.70 17.01
C SER A 430 22.50 -12.69 16.76
N LYS A 431 22.25 -11.41 17.08
CA LYS A 431 23.22 -10.31 16.97
C LYS A 431 23.93 -10.07 18.30
N LYS A 432 23.14 -9.96 19.39
CA LYS A 432 23.63 -9.63 20.72
C LYS A 432 22.76 -10.31 21.77
N VAL A 433 23.37 -11.11 22.65
CA VAL A 433 22.65 -11.68 23.80
C VAL A 433 22.35 -10.57 24.80
N LEU A 434 21.11 -10.46 25.21
CA LEU A 434 20.59 -9.47 26.17
C LEU A 434 20.53 -10.04 27.58
N ALA A 435 20.03 -11.29 27.71
CA ALA A 435 19.92 -11.96 28.99
C ALA A 435 19.96 -13.48 28.84
N GLU A 436 20.31 -14.15 29.94
CA GLU A 436 20.23 -15.60 30.07
C GLU A 436 19.40 -15.95 31.31
N ALA A 437 18.48 -16.91 31.17
CA ALA A 437 17.64 -17.41 32.25
C ALA A 437 17.68 -18.93 32.29
N GLY A 438 18.00 -19.51 33.44
CA GLY A 438 18.02 -20.96 33.64
C GLY A 438 16.75 -21.44 34.35
N ILE A 439 16.06 -22.44 33.80
CA ILE A 439 14.92 -23.12 34.43
C ILE A 439 15.34 -24.56 34.68
N LYS A 440 15.24 -25.01 35.93
CA LYS A 440 15.63 -26.36 36.32
C LYS A 440 14.46 -27.33 36.35
N GLY A 441 14.71 -28.56 35.91
CA GLY A 441 13.81 -29.66 36.12
C GLY A 441 12.50 -29.64 35.33
N VAL A 442 12.50 -29.08 34.14
CA VAL A 442 11.32 -29.08 33.24
C VAL A 442 10.93 -30.52 32.90
N LYS A 443 9.65 -30.81 32.94
CA LYS A 443 9.14 -32.15 32.64
C LYS A 443 9.39 -32.55 31.20
N LYS A 444 9.63 -33.85 30.96
CA LYS A 444 9.75 -34.36 29.59
C LYS A 444 8.46 -34.09 28.80
N GLY A 445 8.59 -33.47 27.63
CA GLY A 445 7.44 -33.02 26.84
C GLY A 445 6.75 -31.78 27.40
N GLY A 446 7.32 -31.12 28.42
CA GLY A 446 6.84 -29.87 28.99
C GLY A 446 7.05 -28.69 28.05
N LYS A 447 6.47 -27.55 28.38
CA LYS A 447 6.64 -26.26 27.66
C LYS A 447 7.13 -25.21 28.63
N VAL A 448 8.02 -24.38 28.16
CA VAL A 448 8.45 -23.15 28.85
C VAL A 448 7.75 -21.97 28.23
N GLU A 449 7.05 -21.21 29.04
CA GLU A 449 6.46 -19.93 28.65
C GLU A 449 7.50 -18.85 28.90
N VAL A 450 7.78 -18.06 27.86
CA VAL A 450 8.70 -16.94 27.88
C VAL A 450 7.92 -15.69 27.55
N GLN A 451 7.88 -14.77 28.49
CA GLN A 451 7.22 -13.48 28.33
C GLN A 451 8.29 -12.39 28.29
N VAL A 452 8.24 -11.59 27.25
CA VAL A 452 9.09 -10.41 27.05
C VAL A 452 8.22 -9.17 27.13
N ASN A 453 8.58 -8.23 28.03
CA ASN A 453 7.96 -6.93 28.11
C ASN A 453 9.00 -5.89 27.77
N VAL A 454 8.74 -5.06 26.78
CA VAL A 454 9.55 -3.90 26.43
C VAL A 454 8.82 -2.66 26.94
N GLN A 455 9.47 -1.89 27.78
CA GLN A 455 8.92 -0.68 28.40
C GLN A 455 9.04 0.53 27.47
N ALA A 456 8.36 1.60 27.77
CA ALA A 456 8.41 2.86 27.00
C ALA A 456 9.84 3.47 26.92
N ASP A 457 10.69 3.18 27.89
CA ASP A 457 12.11 3.59 27.92
C ASP A 457 13.04 2.61 27.19
N LEU A 458 12.48 1.60 26.51
CA LEU A 458 13.19 0.51 25.84
C LEU A 458 13.92 -0.46 26.78
N SER A 459 13.68 -0.40 28.10
CA SER A 459 14.11 -1.45 29.03
C SER A 459 13.32 -2.74 28.77
N VAL A 460 13.96 -3.88 28.93
CA VAL A 460 13.37 -5.18 28.65
C VAL A 460 13.25 -6.00 29.93
N SER A 461 12.06 -6.49 30.25
CA SER A 461 11.89 -7.49 31.31
C SER A 461 11.52 -8.86 30.75
N LEU A 462 12.22 -9.87 31.25
CA LEU A 462 12.07 -11.26 30.88
C LEU A 462 11.44 -12.05 32.02
N VAL A 463 10.39 -12.81 31.72
CA VAL A 463 9.80 -13.76 32.67
C VAL A 463 9.74 -15.12 31.99
N CYS A 464 10.35 -16.13 32.60
CA CYS A 464 10.34 -17.50 32.10
C CYS A 464 9.74 -18.43 33.16
N ARG A 465 8.79 -19.29 32.77
CA ARG A 465 8.19 -20.27 33.66
C ARG A 465 7.81 -21.56 32.90
N GLU A 466 7.85 -22.69 33.61
CA GLU A 466 7.25 -23.91 33.08
C GLU A 466 5.71 -23.81 33.09
N VAL A 467 5.06 -24.17 31.97
CA VAL A 467 3.60 -24.18 31.88
C VAL A 467 3.03 -25.21 32.83
N GLY A 468 2.25 -24.78 33.81
CA GLY A 468 1.70 -25.63 34.90
C GLY A 468 2.71 -25.92 36.01
N GLY A 469 3.90 -25.33 35.99
CA GLY A 469 4.88 -25.42 37.08
C GLY A 469 4.66 -24.38 38.18
N LYS A 470 5.29 -24.60 39.37
CA LYS A 470 5.19 -23.71 40.54
C LYS A 470 6.34 -22.66 40.64
N GLY A 471 7.26 -22.60 39.68
CA GLY A 471 8.43 -21.73 39.74
C GLY A 471 8.66 -20.99 38.43
N GLY A 472 9.32 -19.84 38.49
CA GLY A 472 9.72 -19.07 37.31
C GLY A 472 10.91 -18.16 37.64
N VAL A 473 11.58 -17.68 36.61
CA VAL A 473 12.70 -16.73 36.71
C VAL A 473 12.24 -15.42 36.09
N ARG A 474 12.56 -14.31 36.76
CA ARG A 474 12.31 -12.95 36.26
C ARG A 474 13.60 -12.15 36.30
N GLY A 475 13.89 -11.45 35.22
CA GLY A 475 14.99 -10.50 35.12
C GLY A 475 14.57 -9.23 34.43
N THR A 476 15.24 -8.13 34.71
CA THR A 476 15.07 -6.83 34.01
C THR A 476 16.42 -6.41 33.48
N ILE A 477 16.45 -5.97 32.22
CA ILE A 477 17.63 -5.48 31.52
C ILE A 477 17.41 -3.98 31.39
N GLU A 478 18.25 -3.19 32.05
CA GLU A 478 18.26 -1.75 31.91
C GLU A 478 18.71 -1.38 30.48
N LYS A 479 18.28 -0.21 29.97
CA LYS A 479 18.61 0.29 28.65
C LYS A 479 20.10 0.21 28.39
N ALA A 480 20.52 -0.57 27.41
CA ALA A 480 21.93 -0.62 27.00
C ALA A 480 22.34 0.77 26.49
N GLN A 481 23.41 1.34 27.05
CA GLN A 481 24.02 2.57 26.54
C GLN A 481 24.43 2.36 25.08
N GLY A 482 23.67 2.94 24.14
CA GLY A 482 23.89 2.81 22.69
C GLY A 482 22.62 2.87 21.86
N MET A 483 21.42 2.77 22.44
CA MET A 483 20.15 2.93 21.71
C MET A 483 19.70 4.41 21.66
N ASN A 484 20.59 5.30 21.29
CA ASN A 484 20.18 6.65 20.93
C ASN A 484 19.73 6.63 19.46
N GLY A 485 18.44 6.43 19.26
CA GLY A 485 17.80 6.78 18.01
C GLY A 485 17.85 8.31 17.86
N SER A 486 18.88 8.81 17.18
CA SER A 486 18.83 10.15 16.64
C SER A 486 17.85 10.13 15.48
N ALA A 487 16.67 10.70 15.69
CA ALA A 487 15.85 11.15 14.60
C ALA A 487 16.70 12.02 13.67
N LYS A 488 16.87 11.59 12.44
CA LYS A 488 17.22 12.45 11.31
C LYS A 488 16.05 12.49 10.36
#